data_636317f54eb86cad7368d98e93469ea5
#
_entry.id   636317f54eb86cad7368d98e93469ea5
#
_cell.length_a   1.000
_cell.length_b   1.000
_cell.length_c   1.000
_cell.angle_alpha   90.00
_cell.angle_beta   90.00
_cell.angle_gamma   90.00
#
_symmetry.space_group_name_H-M   'P 1'
#
loop_
_entity.id
_entity.type
_entity.pdbx_description
1 polymer ?
#
loop_
_entity_poly.entity_id
_entity_poly.type
_entity_poly.pdbx_seq_one_letter_code
_entity_poly.pdbx_strand_id
1 'polypeptide(L)'
;FYSAHGSIPKFYYASRGEKTTAFLGGLLFSVLFLPVAMAMENSHDDLVGLYHLENPGLTIEQDLTRRIVKEYDLKDIRPNEVGGSWSDPEDLRRRFLQGLFLEVRSDQWGLQPSSWSQFHVLLKSSARLVSVQDAKEIWYDTCTSEKIDGERDPKLEDLKAKDGELLKTMVKEATEICTAELWEKLQIVAIPK
;
A
#
# COMPACT_ATOMS: atom_id res chain seq x y z
N PHE A 1 -3.86 16.80 15.53
CA PHE A 1 -3.62 15.95 14.35
C PHE A 1 -3.84 14.50 14.71
N TYR A 2 -4.49 13.77 13.85
CA TYR A 2 -4.77 12.35 14.02
C TYR A 2 -4.30 11.61 12.78
N SER A 3 -3.84 10.38 12.95
CA SER A 3 -3.46 9.52 11.83
C SER A 3 -3.99 8.11 12.01
N ALA A 4 -4.16 7.41 10.90
CA ALA A 4 -4.61 6.03 10.88
C ALA A 4 -4.13 5.32 9.62
N HIS A 5 -3.99 4.00 9.71
CA HIS A 5 -3.75 3.15 8.56
C HIS A 5 -4.86 2.11 8.40
N GLY A 6 -5.14 1.74 7.16
CA GLY A 6 -6.11 0.70 6.84
C GLY A 6 -5.57 -0.71 7.12
N SER A 7 -6.45 -1.70 7.08
CA SER A 7 -6.06 -3.10 7.12
C SER A 7 -5.13 -3.44 5.95
N ILE A 8 -4.15 -4.29 6.20
CA ILE A 8 -3.20 -4.75 5.18
C ILE A 8 -3.94 -5.67 4.20
N PRO A 9 -3.94 -5.37 2.88
CA PRO A 9 -4.39 -6.36 1.91
C PRO A 9 -3.43 -7.54 1.88
N LYS A 10 -3.93 -8.70 1.47
CA LYS A 10 -3.09 -9.88 1.32
C LYS A 10 -1.93 -9.60 0.36
N PHE A 11 -0.74 -10.08 0.72
CA PHE A 11 0.42 -10.03 -0.16
C PHE A 11 0.18 -10.92 -1.37
N TYR A 12 0.26 -10.33 -2.56
CA TYR A 12 0.02 -11.04 -3.81
C TYR A 12 1.32 -11.63 -4.37
N TYR A 13 1.25 -12.86 -4.80
CA TYR A 13 2.35 -13.52 -5.51
C TYR A 13 1.78 -14.42 -6.62
N ALA A 14 2.06 -14.09 -7.88
CA ALA A 14 1.62 -14.89 -9.02
C ALA A 14 2.66 -15.96 -9.39
N SER A 15 2.34 -17.23 -9.21
CA SER A 15 3.20 -18.32 -9.64
C SER A 15 3.14 -18.55 -11.16
N ARG A 16 4.17 -19.20 -11.70
CA ARG A 16 4.31 -19.46 -13.14
C ARG A 16 3.14 -20.25 -13.75
N GLY A 17 2.54 -21.18 -13.00
CA GLY A 17 1.43 -22.00 -13.48
C GLY A 17 0.13 -21.21 -13.68
N GLU A 18 -0.08 -20.19 -12.89
CA GLU A 18 -1.28 -19.38 -12.88
C GLU A 18 -1.36 -18.42 -14.07
N LYS A 19 -0.21 -17.90 -14.54
CA LYS A 19 -0.16 -17.02 -15.72
C LYS A 19 -0.64 -17.67 -17.01
N THR A 20 -0.28 -18.92 -17.24
CA THR A 20 -0.65 -19.62 -18.47
C THR A 20 -2.15 -19.81 -18.55
N THR A 21 -2.79 -20.09 -17.42
CA THR A 21 -4.24 -20.27 -17.34
C THR A 21 -5.00 -18.95 -17.46
N ALA A 22 -4.50 -17.88 -16.81
CA ALA A 22 -5.10 -16.55 -16.89
C ALA A 22 -4.97 -15.94 -18.30
N PHE A 23 -3.83 -16.12 -18.95
CA PHE A 23 -3.60 -15.58 -20.31
C PHE A 23 -4.44 -16.29 -21.37
N LEU A 24 -4.55 -17.61 -21.33
CA LEU A 24 -5.39 -18.39 -22.26
C LEU A 24 -6.89 -18.22 -21.97
N GLY A 25 -7.29 -18.05 -20.69
CA GLY A 25 -8.67 -17.81 -20.31
C GLY A 25 -9.16 -16.40 -20.67
N GLY A 26 -8.30 -15.39 -20.65
CA GLY A 26 -8.65 -14.00 -20.94
C GLY A 26 -9.05 -13.74 -22.40
N LEU A 27 -8.64 -14.58 -23.33
CA LEU A 27 -8.99 -14.45 -24.76
C LEU A 27 -10.32 -15.08 -25.14
N LEU A 28 -10.89 -15.94 -24.31
CA LEU A 28 -12.09 -16.72 -24.69
C LEU A 28 -13.32 -16.56 -23.77
N PHE A 29 -13.19 -16.09 -22.51
CA PHE A 29 -14.36 -16.07 -21.61
C PHE A 29 -14.30 -14.96 -20.56
N SER A 30 -14.98 -13.87 -20.79
CA SER A 30 -15.20 -12.78 -19.80
C SER A 30 -16.17 -13.16 -18.65
N VAL A 31 -16.72 -14.36 -18.59
CA VAL A 31 -17.72 -14.79 -17.59
C VAL A 31 -17.18 -15.80 -16.59
N LEU A 32 -15.99 -16.40 -16.82
CA LEU A 32 -15.41 -17.46 -15.97
C LEU A 32 -14.27 -16.99 -15.05
N PHE A 33 -14.04 -15.68 -14.92
CA PHE A 33 -12.93 -15.13 -14.14
C PHE A 33 -13.08 -15.24 -12.62
N LEU A 34 -14.29 -15.33 -12.10
CA LEU A 34 -14.56 -15.40 -10.66
C LEU A 34 -13.98 -16.65 -9.95
N PRO A 35 -14.08 -17.87 -10.54
CA PRO A 35 -13.51 -19.05 -9.88
C PRO A 35 -11.98 -19.13 -9.92
N VAL A 36 -11.32 -18.55 -10.95
CA VAL A 36 -9.87 -18.60 -11.11
C VAL A 36 -9.19 -17.65 -10.12
N ALA A 37 -9.75 -16.46 -9.90
CA ALA A 37 -9.25 -15.54 -8.89
C ALA A 37 -9.35 -16.12 -7.46
N MET A 38 -10.39 -16.92 -7.18
CA MET A 38 -10.54 -17.61 -5.89
C MET A 38 -9.60 -18.82 -5.73
N ALA A 39 -9.22 -19.49 -6.82
CA ALA A 39 -8.26 -20.61 -6.79
C ALA A 39 -6.81 -20.12 -6.58
N MET A 40 -6.50 -18.88 -6.95
CA MET A 40 -5.20 -18.25 -6.69
C MET A 40 -4.94 -18.00 -5.20
N GLU A 41 -5.96 -18.04 -4.36
CA GLU A 41 -5.87 -17.71 -2.94
C GLU A 41 -5.23 -18.82 -2.07
N ASN A 42 -5.07 -20.05 -2.59
CA ASN A 42 -4.75 -21.23 -1.76
C ASN A 42 -3.33 -21.81 -1.92
N SER A 43 -2.45 -21.24 -2.75
CA SER A 43 -1.11 -21.78 -2.99
C SER A 43 0.05 -20.90 -2.51
N HIS A 44 -0.23 -19.92 -1.65
CA HIS A 44 0.79 -18.94 -1.26
C HIS A 44 1.53 -19.36 0.00
N ASP A 45 2.84 -19.58 -0.13
CA ASP A 45 3.74 -19.41 0.97
C ASP A 45 3.43 -18.05 1.59
N ASP A 46 3.08 -17.98 2.86
CA ASP A 46 2.89 -16.72 3.57
C ASP A 46 4.25 -16.02 3.73
N LEU A 47 4.71 -15.38 2.66
CA LEU A 47 6.00 -14.67 2.64
C LEU A 47 6.01 -13.53 3.66
N VAL A 48 4.85 -12.96 3.98
CA VAL A 48 4.72 -11.90 4.98
C VAL A 48 5.05 -12.43 6.37
N GLY A 49 4.40 -13.51 6.78
CA GLY A 49 4.66 -14.16 8.08
C GLY A 49 6.05 -14.78 8.13
N LEU A 50 6.47 -15.48 7.06
CA LEU A 50 7.75 -16.18 7.02
C LEU A 50 8.94 -15.22 7.14
N TYR A 51 8.90 -14.08 6.46
CA TYR A 51 9.99 -13.09 6.45
C TYR A 51 9.71 -11.87 7.29
N HIS A 52 8.61 -11.84 8.05
CA HIS A 52 8.23 -10.70 8.90
C HIS A 52 8.23 -9.37 8.12
N LEU A 53 7.61 -9.37 6.93
CA LEU A 53 7.52 -8.16 6.12
C LEU A 53 6.66 -7.11 6.83
N GLU A 54 7.18 -5.89 6.91
CA GLU A 54 6.46 -4.77 7.52
C GLU A 54 5.26 -4.33 6.67
N ASN A 55 4.24 -3.81 7.34
CA ASN A 55 3.08 -3.23 6.67
C ASN A 55 3.45 -1.92 5.95
N PRO A 56 3.43 -1.86 4.62
CA PRO A 56 3.79 -0.64 3.91
C PRO A 56 2.89 0.55 4.27
N GLY A 57 1.60 0.31 4.45
CA GLY A 57 0.63 1.36 4.81
C GLY A 57 0.93 1.99 6.16
N LEU A 58 1.31 1.19 7.16
CA LEU A 58 1.74 1.69 8.47
C LEU A 58 3.02 2.54 8.35
N THR A 59 3.99 2.06 7.60
CA THR A 59 5.26 2.79 7.42
C THR A 59 5.04 4.11 6.69
N ILE A 60 4.24 4.14 5.63
CA ILE A 60 3.87 5.37 4.91
C ILE A 60 3.13 6.33 5.84
N GLU A 61 2.14 5.84 6.61
CA GLU A 61 1.38 6.65 7.56
C GLU A 61 2.30 7.31 8.59
N GLN A 62 3.20 6.56 9.20
CA GLN A 62 4.14 7.07 10.19
C GLN A 62 5.09 8.12 9.61
N ASP A 63 5.59 7.91 8.40
CA ASP A 63 6.52 8.84 7.75
C ASP A 63 5.81 10.12 7.30
N LEU A 64 4.64 10.02 6.68
CA LEU A 64 3.83 11.19 6.31
C LEU A 64 3.42 11.98 7.55
N THR A 65 2.96 11.32 8.61
CA THR A 65 2.63 11.95 9.89
C THR A 65 3.81 12.73 10.44
N ARG A 66 5.00 12.14 10.48
CA ARG A 66 6.21 12.81 10.98
C ARG A 66 6.55 14.05 10.16
N ARG A 67 6.41 14.00 8.84
CA ARG A 67 6.67 15.13 7.94
C ARG A 67 5.63 16.24 8.12
N ILE A 68 4.34 15.89 8.15
CA ILE A 68 3.24 16.84 8.37
C ILE A 68 3.42 17.57 9.69
N VAL A 69 3.64 16.84 10.78
CA VAL A 69 3.83 17.40 12.11
C VAL A 69 5.00 18.37 12.14
N LYS A 70 6.14 18.01 11.52
CA LYS A 70 7.32 18.86 11.46
C LYS A 70 7.10 20.12 10.62
N GLU A 71 6.45 19.97 9.45
CA GLU A 71 6.27 21.08 8.50
C GLU A 71 5.25 22.12 9.01
N TYR A 72 4.19 21.65 9.65
CA TYR A 72 3.08 22.51 10.09
C TYR A 72 3.09 22.81 11.59
N ASP A 73 4.16 22.45 12.31
CA ASP A 73 4.31 22.64 13.78
C ASP A 73 3.06 22.16 14.57
N LEU A 74 2.56 20.99 14.19
CA LEU A 74 1.35 20.43 14.81
C LEU A 74 1.68 19.78 16.16
N LYS A 75 0.79 19.99 17.12
CA LYS A 75 0.84 19.36 18.45
C LYS A 75 -0.19 18.23 18.50
N ASP A 76 0.08 17.23 19.35
CA ASP A 76 -0.81 16.09 19.60
C ASP A 76 -1.02 15.15 18.38
N ILE A 77 -0.22 14.09 18.35
CA ILE A 77 -0.41 12.97 17.43
C ILE A 77 -1.03 11.83 18.21
N ARG A 78 -2.18 11.36 17.76
CA ARG A 78 -2.84 10.17 18.32
C ARG A 78 -3.03 9.14 17.21
N PRO A 79 -2.18 8.12 17.12
CA PRO A 79 -2.37 7.07 16.13
C PRO A 79 -3.68 6.31 16.44
N ASN A 80 -4.43 6.04 15.40
CA ASN A 80 -5.64 5.23 15.47
C ASN A 80 -5.57 4.15 14.39
N GLU A 81 -6.03 2.96 14.73
CA GLU A 81 -6.32 1.93 13.74
C GLU A 81 -7.75 2.12 13.23
N VAL A 82 -7.94 2.14 11.92
CA VAL A 82 -9.25 2.16 11.29
C VAL A 82 -9.44 0.90 10.45
N GLY A 83 -10.67 0.41 10.43
CA GLY A 83 -11.04 -0.78 9.66
C GLY A 83 -10.97 -0.60 8.15
N GLY A 84 -11.27 -1.66 7.41
CA GLY A 84 -11.03 -1.83 5.97
C GLY A 84 -11.68 -0.82 4.99
N SER A 85 -12.48 0.15 5.38
CA SER A 85 -13.03 1.19 4.51
C SER A 85 -12.61 2.60 4.96
N TRP A 86 -12.57 3.59 4.04
CA TRP A 86 -12.33 4.99 4.41
C TRP A 86 -13.33 5.43 5.48
N SER A 87 -12.82 6.13 6.51
CA SER A 87 -13.67 6.66 7.58
C SER A 87 -14.62 7.72 7.02
N ASP A 88 -15.89 7.68 7.41
CA ASP A 88 -16.82 8.75 7.05
C ASP A 88 -16.38 10.08 7.72
N PRO A 89 -16.21 11.18 6.97
CA PRO A 89 -15.80 12.46 7.54
C PRO A 89 -16.71 12.97 8.66
N GLU A 90 -18.02 12.72 8.58
CA GLU A 90 -18.97 13.07 9.64
C GLU A 90 -18.78 12.22 10.89
N ASP A 91 -18.40 10.94 10.74
CA ASP A 91 -18.02 10.09 11.87
C ASP A 91 -16.72 10.56 12.52
N LEU A 92 -15.75 10.99 11.72
CA LEU A 92 -14.52 11.59 12.24
C LEU A 92 -14.81 12.86 13.04
N ARG A 93 -15.71 13.74 12.52
CA ARG A 93 -16.14 14.95 13.23
C ARG A 93 -16.81 14.62 14.56
N ARG A 94 -17.65 13.59 14.60
CA ARG A 94 -18.30 13.14 15.85
C ARG A 94 -17.31 12.60 16.88
N ARG A 95 -16.22 11.98 16.45
CA ARG A 95 -15.22 11.38 17.34
C ARG A 95 -14.18 12.37 17.85
N PHE A 96 -13.70 13.24 16.98
CA PHE A 96 -12.52 14.09 17.23
C PHE A 96 -12.84 15.58 17.36
N LEU A 97 -14.03 16.03 16.98
CA LEU A 97 -14.54 17.40 17.03
C LEU A 97 -13.79 18.38 16.10
N GLN A 98 -12.47 18.40 16.09
CA GLN A 98 -11.64 19.32 15.30
C GLN A 98 -10.29 18.72 14.97
N GLY A 99 -9.57 19.35 14.05
CA GLY A 99 -8.21 19.00 13.65
C GLY A 99 -8.14 18.37 12.27
N LEU A 100 -6.99 17.77 11.98
CA LEU A 100 -6.72 17.07 10.72
C LEU A 100 -6.59 15.59 10.99
N PHE A 101 -7.12 14.78 10.08
CA PHE A 101 -7.06 13.34 10.13
C PHE A 101 -6.41 12.81 8.83
N LEU A 102 -5.21 12.22 8.97
CA LEU A 102 -4.54 11.51 7.89
C LEU A 102 -4.95 10.04 7.90
N GLU A 103 -5.34 9.52 6.78
CA GLU A 103 -5.64 8.10 6.60
C GLU A 103 -4.86 7.55 5.41
N VAL A 104 -4.14 6.46 5.62
CA VAL A 104 -3.31 5.81 4.60
C VAL A 104 -3.77 4.37 4.43
N ARG A 105 -3.74 3.89 3.19
CA ARG A 105 -4.09 2.52 2.84
C ARG A 105 -3.09 1.95 1.86
N SER A 106 -2.74 0.70 2.05
CA SER A 106 -2.15 -0.11 1.00
C SER A 106 -3.29 -0.79 0.24
N ASP A 107 -3.49 -0.41 -1.00
CA ASP A 107 -4.58 -0.97 -1.82
C ASP A 107 -4.18 -2.32 -2.42
N GLN A 108 -2.90 -2.44 -2.79
CA GLN A 108 -2.32 -3.66 -3.35
C GLN A 108 -0.82 -3.67 -3.07
N TRP A 109 -0.27 -4.82 -2.71
CA TRP A 109 1.17 -5.04 -2.66
C TRP A 109 1.52 -6.50 -2.87
N GLY A 110 2.72 -6.74 -3.41
CA GLY A 110 3.16 -8.11 -3.64
C GLY A 110 4.24 -8.21 -4.70
N LEU A 111 4.52 -9.45 -5.11
CA LEU A 111 5.44 -9.77 -6.18
C LEU A 111 4.70 -9.92 -7.50
N GLN A 112 5.07 -9.09 -8.46
CA GLN A 112 4.65 -9.22 -9.84
C GLN A 112 5.78 -9.80 -10.69
N PRO A 113 5.48 -10.71 -11.59
CA PRO A 113 6.48 -11.24 -12.49
C PRO A 113 6.74 -10.25 -13.64
N SER A 114 8.01 -9.88 -13.81
CA SER A 114 8.52 -9.13 -14.97
C SER A 114 8.89 -10.04 -16.13
N SER A 115 9.30 -11.28 -15.85
CA SER A 115 9.61 -12.30 -16.85
C SER A 115 9.21 -13.70 -16.35
N TRP A 116 9.65 -14.75 -17.07
CA TRP A 116 9.33 -16.14 -16.73
C TRP A 116 9.79 -16.57 -15.32
N SER A 117 10.85 -15.97 -14.80
CA SER A 117 11.44 -16.37 -13.51
C SER A 117 11.84 -15.19 -12.63
N GLN A 118 11.57 -13.96 -13.06
CA GLN A 118 11.98 -12.73 -12.38
C GLN A 118 10.78 -11.98 -11.86
N PHE A 119 10.96 -11.29 -10.75
CA PHE A 119 9.88 -10.62 -10.02
C PHE A 119 10.31 -9.24 -9.56
N HIS A 120 9.37 -8.31 -9.56
CA HIS A 120 9.51 -7.01 -8.90
C HIS A 120 8.43 -6.84 -7.82
N VAL A 121 8.66 -5.92 -6.92
CA VAL A 121 7.64 -5.53 -5.93
C VAL A 121 6.72 -4.49 -6.55
N LEU A 122 5.42 -4.78 -6.53
CA LEU A 122 4.37 -3.79 -6.77
C LEU A 122 3.84 -3.31 -5.42
N LEU A 123 3.75 -2.00 -5.24
CA LEU A 123 3.02 -1.37 -4.14
C LEU A 123 2.11 -0.29 -4.72
N LYS A 124 0.81 -0.39 -4.39
CA LYS A 124 -0.17 0.69 -4.61
C LYS A 124 -0.70 1.12 -3.27
N SER A 125 -0.62 2.41 -2.99
CA SER A 125 -1.13 2.98 -1.75
C SER A 125 -1.90 4.25 -2.07
N SER A 126 -2.88 4.54 -1.24
CA SER A 126 -3.65 5.77 -1.27
C SER A 126 -3.61 6.44 0.10
N ALA A 127 -3.64 7.77 0.09
CA ALA A 127 -3.69 8.55 1.30
C ALA A 127 -4.67 9.70 1.14
N ARG A 128 -5.30 10.09 2.25
CA ARG A 128 -6.17 11.27 2.28
C ARG A 128 -5.99 12.06 3.56
N LEU A 129 -6.27 13.35 3.47
CA LEU A 129 -6.30 14.26 4.59
C LEU A 129 -7.71 14.86 4.71
N VAL A 130 -8.29 14.79 5.90
CA VAL A 130 -9.64 15.27 6.19
C VAL A 130 -9.56 16.41 7.20
N SER A 131 -10.23 17.53 6.92
CA SER A 131 -10.56 18.52 7.94
C SER A 131 -11.71 17.97 8.79
N VAL A 132 -11.40 17.62 10.03
CA VAL A 132 -12.39 17.02 10.93
C VAL A 132 -13.50 18.03 11.27
N GLN A 133 -13.14 19.28 11.51
CA GLN A 133 -14.08 20.35 11.84
C GLN A 133 -15.11 20.58 10.73
N ASP A 134 -14.68 20.55 9.47
CA ASP A 134 -15.53 20.80 8.31
C ASP A 134 -16.18 19.54 7.76
N ALA A 135 -15.81 18.35 8.30
CA ALA A 135 -16.17 17.04 7.76
C ALA A 135 -15.87 16.93 6.26
N LYS A 136 -14.71 17.44 5.83
CA LYS A 136 -14.37 17.58 4.43
C LYS A 136 -13.00 16.96 4.13
N GLU A 137 -12.94 16.14 3.08
CA GLU A 137 -11.67 15.73 2.49
C GLU A 137 -11.00 16.95 1.84
N ILE A 138 -9.79 17.28 2.26
CA ILE A 138 -9.01 18.40 1.74
C ILE A 138 -7.91 17.97 0.80
N TRP A 139 -7.54 16.69 0.85
CA TRP A 139 -6.57 16.09 -0.05
C TRP A 139 -6.80 14.58 -0.14
N TYR A 140 -6.65 14.04 -1.32
CA TYR A 140 -6.58 12.61 -1.63
C TYR A 140 -5.63 12.39 -2.78
N ASP A 141 -4.76 11.41 -2.66
CA ASP A 141 -3.90 10.99 -3.76
C ASP A 141 -3.50 9.52 -3.64
N THR A 142 -2.91 9.01 -4.71
CA THR A 142 -2.43 7.64 -4.82
C THR A 142 -0.99 7.61 -5.28
N CYS A 143 -0.26 6.59 -4.89
CA CYS A 143 1.02 6.24 -5.47
C CYS A 143 1.02 4.82 -6.02
N THR A 144 1.86 4.59 -7.00
CA THR A 144 2.19 3.24 -7.49
C THR A 144 3.70 3.15 -7.60
N SER A 145 4.32 2.33 -6.76
CA SER A 145 5.71 1.96 -6.91
C SER A 145 5.78 0.64 -7.67
N GLU A 146 6.15 0.74 -8.94
CA GLU A 146 6.37 -0.40 -9.83
C GLU A 146 7.69 -0.16 -10.55
N LYS A 147 8.76 -0.73 -10.03
CA LYS A 147 10.07 -0.66 -10.68
C LYS A 147 10.29 -1.93 -11.48
N ILE A 148 10.09 -1.85 -12.79
CA ILE A 148 10.37 -2.93 -13.74
C ILE A 148 11.74 -2.66 -14.34
N ASP A 149 12.74 -3.43 -13.95
CA ASP A 149 14.09 -3.37 -14.54
C ASP A 149 14.40 -4.64 -15.34
N GLY A 150 13.37 -5.38 -15.73
CA GLY A 150 13.35 -6.55 -16.61
C GLY A 150 14.52 -7.52 -16.49
N GLU A 151 15.70 -7.11 -16.95
CA GLU A 151 16.91 -7.95 -16.93
C GLU A 151 17.57 -8.06 -15.55
N ARG A 152 17.28 -7.15 -14.62
CA ARG A 152 17.86 -7.07 -13.28
C ARG A 152 16.94 -7.53 -12.18
N ASP A 153 15.68 -7.80 -12.48
CA ASP A 153 14.75 -8.30 -11.48
C ASP A 153 15.21 -9.68 -10.97
N PRO A 154 15.18 -9.90 -9.65
CA PRO A 154 15.65 -11.14 -9.05
C PRO A 154 14.74 -12.31 -9.35
N LYS A 155 15.29 -13.52 -9.27
CA LYS A 155 14.50 -14.74 -9.26
C LYS A 155 13.87 -14.97 -7.88
N LEU A 156 12.87 -15.85 -7.84
CA LEU A 156 12.19 -16.16 -6.57
C LEU A 156 13.16 -16.76 -5.54
N GLU A 157 14.11 -17.57 -5.97
CA GLU A 157 15.12 -18.16 -5.08
C GLU A 157 16.02 -17.09 -4.45
N ASP A 158 16.37 -16.05 -5.21
CA ASP A 158 17.16 -14.92 -4.70
C ASP A 158 16.38 -14.13 -3.66
N LEU A 159 15.06 -13.93 -3.90
CA LEU A 159 14.16 -13.24 -2.96
C LEU A 159 13.94 -14.02 -1.66
N LYS A 160 13.95 -15.36 -1.73
CA LYS A 160 13.82 -16.26 -0.57
C LYS A 160 15.15 -16.50 0.16
N ALA A 161 16.28 -16.18 -0.45
CA ALA A 161 17.61 -16.39 0.15
C ALA A 161 17.82 -15.47 1.36
N LYS A 162 18.69 -15.90 2.29
CA LYS A 162 19.09 -15.10 3.46
C LYS A 162 17.93 -14.52 4.25
N ASP A 163 16.95 -15.35 4.57
CA ASP A 163 15.76 -14.92 5.31
C ASP A 163 14.99 -13.76 4.65
N GLY A 164 14.93 -13.76 3.31
CA GLY A 164 14.19 -12.76 2.55
C GLY A 164 14.79 -11.35 2.59
N GLU A 165 16.08 -11.19 2.87
CA GLU A 165 16.75 -9.89 3.00
C GLU A 165 16.54 -9.00 1.76
N LEU A 166 16.67 -9.58 0.56
CA LEU A 166 16.45 -8.86 -0.68
C LEU A 166 14.98 -8.43 -0.83
N LEU A 167 14.04 -9.32 -0.51
CA LEU A 167 12.60 -9.00 -0.54
C LEU A 167 12.26 -7.86 0.45
N LYS A 168 12.77 -7.93 1.68
CA LYS A 168 12.62 -6.86 2.68
C LYS A 168 13.13 -5.53 2.15
N THR A 169 14.31 -5.53 1.52
CA THR A 169 14.89 -4.33 0.92
C THR A 169 14.01 -3.75 -0.19
N MET A 170 13.52 -4.59 -1.10
CA MET A 170 12.66 -4.14 -2.21
C MET A 170 11.31 -3.59 -1.70
N VAL A 171 10.71 -4.21 -0.70
CA VAL A 171 9.47 -3.69 -0.06
C VAL A 171 9.72 -2.34 0.59
N LYS A 172 10.84 -2.19 1.28
CA LYS A 172 11.24 -0.92 1.91
C LYS A 172 11.44 0.18 0.86
N GLU A 173 12.18 -0.09 -0.21
CA GLU A 173 12.40 0.86 -1.31
C GLU A 173 11.07 1.29 -1.96
N ALA A 174 10.18 0.33 -2.25
CA ALA A 174 8.87 0.63 -2.79
C ALA A 174 8.04 1.53 -1.85
N THR A 175 8.13 1.30 -0.55
CA THR A 175 7.47 2.10 0.49
C THR A 175 8.03 3.51 0.55
N GLU A 176 9.35 3.66 0.49
CA GLU A 176 10.04 4.97 0.48
C GLU A 176 9.67 5.79 -0.77
N ILE A 177 9.61 5.16 -1.95
CA ILE A 177 9.18 5.81 -3.19
C ILE A 177 7.74 6.32 -3.05
N CYS A 178 6.82 5.47 -2.59
CA CYS A 178 5.42 5.85 -2.38
C CYS A 178 5.28 6.99 -1.36
N THR A 179 6.03 6.93 -0.26
CA THR A 179 6.01 8.00 0.75
C THR A 179 6.49 9.32 0.18
N ALA A 180 7.56 9.30 -0.62
CA ALA A 180 8.11 10.51 -1.24
C ALA A 180 7.13 11.13 -2.24
N GLU A 181 6.50 10.31 -3.09
CA GLU A 181 5.52 10.75 -4.09
C GLU A 181 4.28 11.35 -3.42
N LEU A 182 3.70 10.67 -2.42
CA LEU A 182 2.54 11.17 -1.69
C LEU A 182 2.86 12.48 -0.94
N TRP A 183 4.07 12.58 -0.36
CA TRP A 183 4.51 13.80 0.30
C TRP A 183 4.64 14.98 -0.67
N GLU A 184 5.25 14.77 -1.83
CA GLU A 184 5.37 15.80 -2.86
C GLU A 184 4.00 16.34 -3.31
N LYS A 185 3.06 15.44 -3.55
CA LYS A 185 1.68 15.79 -3.92
C LYS A 185 0.94 16.53 -2.81
N LEU A 186 1.17 16.16 -1.55
CA LEU A 186 0.55 16.82 -0.39
C LEU A 186 1.05 18.25 -0.22
N GLN A 187 2.32 18.53 -0.48
CA GLN A 187 2.89 19.88 -0.34
C GLN A 187 2.25 20.94 -1.26
N ILE A 188 1.59 20.51 -2.34
CA ILE A 188 0.89 21.42 -3.27
C ILE A 188 -0.42 21.93 -2.67
N VAL A 189 -0.92 21.27 -1.64
CA VAL A 189 -2.22 21.59 -1.02
C VAL A 189 -2.04 22.59 0.12
N ALA A 190 -2.77 23.70 0.08
CA ALA A 190 -2.81 24.63 1.19
C ALA A 190 -3.59 24.01 2.37
N ILE A 191 -2.86 23.48 3.35
CA ILE A 191 -3.49 22.99 4.59
C ILE A 191 -3.95 24.19 5.41
N PRO A 192 -5.24 24.28 5.80
CA PRO A 192 -5.73 25.35 6.65
C PRO A 192 -4.99 25.35 8.00
N LYS A 193 -4.54 26.53 8.43
CA LYS A 193 -3.89 26.73 9.73
C LYS A 193 -4.92 26.80 10.83
#